data_718df4d9b1378462905e1ac284aa1f65
#
_entry.id   718df4d9b1378462905e1ac284aa1f65
#
_cell.length_a   1.000
_cell.length_b   1.000
_cell.length_c   1.000
_cell.angle_alpha   90.00
_cell.angle_beta   90.00
_cell.angle_gamma   90.00
#
_symmetry.space_group_name_H-M   'P 1'
#
loop_
_entity.id
_entity.type
_entity.pdbx_description
1 polymer ?
#
loop_
_entity_poly.entity_id
_entity_poly.type
_entity_poly.pdbx_seq_one_letter_code
_entity_poly.pdbx_strand_id
1 'polypeptide(L)'
;YTLRALGVAIDDNPDDAALTQLLYDDYLDRSSQPLPHCVVAPQGQERGVVVHVHAGDAANAHIELEEGGTREVYQDPNDAPDANVDGTLWGEASFHIPGDLPMGYHELVLESGGIGKHACPLIITPARLSTADEFVERPISGVMAQLYSVRSESSWGIGDFQDLGQLAETLAPHADFLLVNPLHAAEPLPPVEDSPYLPTTRRFINPLYLHIESIPELKLLPEDLQDDVRELAEEFRQRNRSAEEIDRDTIFEAKLQVLRELFNYQPSPEREEAFVRYAREEGRGLRDFAYWCAQQDAAAQSGQRHAEGLDMDKLTRFYSWLQFLCDEQLAAAQQRALDAGMRLGLVTDLAVGVHP
;
A
#
# COMPACT_ATOMS: atom_id res chain seq x y z
N TYR A 1 2.41 -25.97 17.01
CA TYR A 1 2.39 -25.59 15.58
C TYR A 1 2.09 -24.09 15.40
N THR A 2 1.00 -23.57 15.97
CA THR A 2 0.56 -22.18 15.83
C THR A 2 1.60 -21.18 16.34
N LEU A 3 2.22 -21.43 17.49
CA LEU A 3 3.25 -20.53 18.04
C LEU A 3 4.48 -20.43 17.11
N ARG A 4 4.91 -21.53 16.50
CA ARG A 4 5.99 -21.51 15.51
C ARG A 4 5.60 -20.77 14.24
N ALA A 5 4.36 -20.94 13.77
CA ALA A 5 3.87 -20.20 12.61
C ALA A 5 3.80 -18.68 12.87
N LEU A 6 3.74 -18.28 14.16
CA LEU A 6 3.82 -16.90 14.62
C LEU A 6 5.27 -16.44 14.91
N GLY A 7 6.28 -17.25 14.56
CA GLY A 7 7.69 -16.92 14.75
C GLY A 7 8.23 -17.18 16.16
N VAL A 8 7.45 -17.81 17.05
CA VAL A 8 7.88 -18.14 18.41
C VAL A 8 8.82 -19.36 18.37
N ALA A 9 10.04 -19.20 18.87
CA ALA A 9 11.00 -20.29 18.99
C ALA A 9 10.59 -21.22 20.14
N ILE A 10 9.99 -22.36 19.80
CA ILE A 10 9.49 -23.34 20.76
C ILE A 10 9.71 -24.77 20.26
N ASP A 11 10.02 -25.69 21.15
CA ASP A 11 10.17 -27.12 20.85
C ASP A 11 8.86 -27.79 20.43
N ASP A 12 8.93 -28.98 19.82
CA ASP A 12 7.74 -29.69 19.33
C ASP A 12 6.79 -30.10 20.45
N ASN A 13 7.32 -30.47 21.64
CA ASN A 13 6.57 -30.83 22.81
C ASN A 13 7.10 -30.08 24.02
N PRO A 14 6.79 -28.77 24.17
CA PRO A 14 7.25 -27.99 25.31
C PRO A 14 6.61 -28.50 26.60
N ASP A 15 7.38 -28.57 27.65
CA ASP A 15 6.85 -28.79 28.99
C ASP A 15 6.28 -27.51 29.62
N ASP A 16 5.64 -27.61 30.75
CA ASP A 16 5.04 -26.45 31.44
C ASP A 16 6.09 -25.41 31.84
N ALA A 17 7.32 -25.83 32.11
CA ALA A 17 8.41 -24.92 32.47
C ALA A 17 8.85 -24.08 31.25
N ALA A 18 8.99 -24.70 30.08
CA ALA A 18 9.30 -24.02 28.84
C ALA A 18 8.19 -23.03 28.44
N LEU A 19 6.92 -23.41 28.58
CA LEU A 19 5.78 -22.52 28.34
C LEU A 19 5.77 -21.33 29.32
N THR A 20 6.04 -21.58 30.60
CA THR A 20 6.10 -20.53 31.62
C THR A 20 7.24 -19.55 31.32
N GLN A 21 8.41 -20.05 30.87
CA GLN A 21 9.51 -19.20 30.51
C GLN A 21 9.16 -18.33 29.27
N LEU A 22 8.54 -18.89 28.24
CA LEU A 22 8.08 -18.14 27.09
C LEU A 22 7.10 -17.01 27.44
N LEU A 23 6.15 -17.29 28.35
CA LEU A 23 5.22 -16.27 28.84
C LEU A 23 5.94 -15.15 29.60
N TYR A 24 6.98 -15.52 30.36
CA TYR A 24 7.78 -14.55 31.09
C TYR A 24 8.65 -13.70 30.15
N ASP A 25 9.25 -14.32 29.15
CA ASP A 25 10.03 -13.60 28.12
C ASP A 25 9.14 -12.64 27.34
N ASP A 26 7.95 -13.06 26.90
CA ASP A 26 6.94 -12.19 26.25
C ASP A 26 6.49 -11.02 27.17
N TYR A 27 6.35 -11.29 28.46
CA TYR A 27 6.07 -10.23 29.43
C TYR A 27 7.22 -9.21 29.52
N LEU A 28 8.47 -9.66 29.56
CA LEU A 28 9.65 -8.77 29.59
C LEU A 28 9.77 -7.96 28.30
N ASP A 29 9.59 -8.61 27.15
CA ASP A 29 9.61 -7.94 25.83
C ASP A 29 8.58 -6.82 25.76
N ARG A 30 7.33 -7.08 26.19
CA ARG A 30 6.28 -6.06 26.22
C ARG A 30 6.59 -4.95 27.22
N SER A 31 7.15 -5.27 28.38
CA SER A 31 7.48 -4.32 29.43
C SER A 31 8.61 -3.35 29.03
N SER A 32 9.42 -3.71 28.03
CA SER A 32 10.47 -2.86 27.46
C SER A 32 10.06 -2.13 26.17
N GLN A 33 8.82 -2.32 25.73
CA GLN A 33 8.24 -1.65 24.56
C GLN A 33 7.63 -0.30 24.95
N PRO A 34 8.21 0.86 24.54
CA PRO A 34 7.70 2.17 24.96
C PRO A 34 6.23 2.41 24.61
N LEU A 35 5.80 1.99 23.43
CA LEU A 35 4.44 2.12 22.91
C LEU A 35 3.96 0.80 22.31
N PRO A 36 2.64 0.53 22.28
CA PRO A 36 2.09 -0.55 21.48
C PRO A 36 2.34 -0.30 19.98
N HIS A 37 2.31 -1.36 19.18
CA HIS A 37 2.48 -1.24 17.73
C HIS A 37 1.42 -0.34 17.07
N CYS A 38 0.22 -0.30 17.62
CA CYS A 38 -0.89 0.52 17.14
C CYS A 38 -1.97 0.62 18.23
N VAL A 39 -2.64 1.76 18.31
CA VAL A 39 -3.81 1.97 19.15
C VAL A 39 -5.03 2.18 18.25
N VAL A 40 -6.12 1.46 18.51
CA VAL A 40 -7.38 1.63 17.79
C VAL A 40 -8.49 1.95 18.77
N ALA A 41 -9.25 3.01 18.52
CA ALA A 41 -10.42 3.41 19.33
C ALA A 41 -11.60 3.82 18.43
N PRO A 42 -12.84 3.43 18.74
CA PRO A 42 -14.02 3.98 18.07
C PRO A 42 -14.24 5.44 18.43
N GLN A 43 -14.65 6.26 17.47
CA GLN A 43 -15.06 7.64 17.72
C GLN A 43 -16.16 7.71 18.81
N GLY A 44 -16.05 8.67 19.69
CA GLY A 44 -16.97 8.85 20.83
C GLY A 44 -16.67 7.97 22.03
N GLN A 45 -15.61 7.15 22.01
CA GLN A 45 -15.19 6.31 23.11
C GLN A 45 -13.78 6.69 23.58
N GLU A 46 -13.63 6.83 24.88
CA GLU A 46 -12.32 6.99 25.51
C GLU A 46 -11.55 5.66 25.52
N ARG A 47 -10.24 5.74 25.41
CA ARG A 47 -9.38 4.56 25.39
C ARG A 47 -8.18 4.71 26.31
N GLY A 48 -8.05 3.82 27.28
CA GLY A 48 -6.81 3.69 28.06
C GLY A 48 -5.69 3.08 27.20
N VAL A 49 -4.50 3.63 27.32
CA VAL A 49 -3.28 3.09 26.71
C VAL A 49 -2.18 3.00 27.76
N VAL A 50 -1.45 1.92 27.73
CA VAL A 50 -0.29 1.67 28.60
C VAL A 50 0.97 1.93 27.80
N VAL A 51 1.92 2.63 28.40
CA VAL A 51 3.24 2.93 27.84
C VAL A 51 4.32 2.56 28.85
N HIS A 52 5.54 2.30 28.40
CA HIS A 52 6.65 1.96 29.27
C HIS A 52 7.80 2.94 29.08
N VAL A 53 8.38 3.37 30.22
CA VAL A 53 9.52 4.26 30.30
C VAL A 53 10.51 3.71 31.33
N HIS A 54 11.74 4.22 31.37
CA HIS A 54 12.63 3.83 32.49
C HIS A 54 12.03 4.24 33.81
N ALA A 55 12.13 3.37 34.80
CA ALA A 55 11.57 3.59 36.14
C ALA A 55 12.08 4.88 36.76
N GLY A 56 11.15 5.73 37.17
CA GLY A 56 11.46 7.04 37.74
C GLY A 56 11.54 8.20 36.73
N ASP A 57 11.54 7.91 35.43
CA ASP A 57 11.45 8.96 34.39
C ASP A 57 10.01 9.46 34.22
N ALA A 58 9.90 10.73 33.86
CA ALA A 58 8.61 11.30 33.47
C ALA A 58 8.19 10.78 32.10
N ALA A 59 6.95 10.32 31.97
CA ALA A 59 6.30 10.01 30.70
C ALA A 59 5.48 11.20 30.23
N ASN A 60 5.78 11.74 29.04
CA ASN A 60 5.02 12.82 28.41
C ASN A 60 4.43 12.31 27.11
N ALA A 61 3.11 12.30 26.98
CA ALA A 61 2.45 11.84 25.78
C ALA A 61 1.51 12.90 25.20
N HIS A 62 1.39 12.91 23.86
CA HIS A 62 0.46 13.74 23.12
C HIS A 62 0.06 13.04 21.82
N ILE A 63 -0.97 13.57 21.16
CA ILE A 63 -1.44 13.07 19.87
C ILE A 63 -1.12 14.11 18.79
N GLU A 64 -0.45 13.67 17.72
CA GLU A 64 -0.30 14.43 16.48
C GLU A 64 -1.45 14.04 15.54
N LEU A 65 -2.27 15.03 15.12
CA LEU A 65 -3.46 14.79 14.30
C LEU A 65 -3.08 14.66 12.81
N GLU A 66 -3.78 13.82 12.08
CA GLU A 66 -3.59 13.60 10.64
C GLU A 66 -3.66 14.90 9.82
N GLU A 67 -4.63 15.78 10.12
CA GLU A 67 -4.80 17.07 9.45
C GLU A 67 -3.90 18.20 10.03
N GLY A 68 -3.02 17.83 10.96
CA GLY A 68 -2.14 18.75 11.66
C GLY A 68 -2.69 19.25 12.99
N GLY A 69 -1.80 19.73 13.84
CA GLY A 69 -2.08 20.12 15.22
C GLY A 69 -1.86 18.98 16.20
N THR A 70 -1.91 19.33 17.50
CA THR A 70 -1.66 18.39 18.59
C THR A 70 -2.84 18.38 19.58
N ARG A 71 -3.05 17.25 20.24
CA ARG A 71 -3.98 17.06 21.34
C ARG A 71 -3.24 16.46 22.54
N GLU A 72 -3.51 17.01 23.71
CA GLU A 72 -2.97 16.46 24.94
C GLU A 72 -3.72 15.20 25.35
N VAL A 73 -3.02 14.29 26.01
CA VAL A 73 -3.57 13.13 26.70
C VAL A 73 -3.32 13.27 28.19
N TYR A 74 -4.17 12.67 29.01
CA TYR A 74 -4.07 12.77 30.45
C TYR A 74 -3.50 11.46 30.99
N GLN A 75 -2.53 11.60 31.92
CA GLN A 75 -1.96 10.46 32.62
C GLN A 75 -2.90 10.05 33.78
N ASP A 76 -3.26 8.77 33.80
CA ASP A 76 -4.01 8.16 34.88
C ASP A 76 -3.05 7.62 35.98
N PRO A 77 -3.52 7.49 37.22
CA PRO A 77 -2.74 6.78 38.24
C PRO A 77 -2.46 5.33 37.81
N ASN A 78 -1.24 4.90 37.99
CA ASN A 78 -0.81 3.54 37.70
C ASN A 78 0.16 3.08 38.81
N ASP A 79 -0.19 2.00 39.48
CA ASP A 79 0.58 1.41 40.58
C ASP A 79 1.22 0.05 40.14
N ALA A 80 1.38 -0.19 38.84
CA ALA A 80 2.02 -1.41 38.35
C ALA A 80 3.48 -1.50 38.85
N PRO A 81 3.96 -2.68 39.22
CA PRO A 81 5.34 -2.84 39.61
C PRO A 81 6.29 -2.69 38.42
N ASP A 82 7.47 -2.13 38.68
CA ASP A 82 8.54 -2.05 37.69
C ASP A 82 9.01 -3.45 37.24
N ALA A 83 9.29 -3.59 35.95
CA ALA A 83 9.88 -4.79 35.36
C ALA A 83 11.39 -4.61 35.16
N ASN A 84 12.19 -5.64 35.50
CA ASN A 84 13.63 -5.65 35.22
C ASN A 84 13.88 -6.41 33.91
N VAL A 85 14.29 -5.67 32.90
CA VAL A 85 14.64 -6.24 31.59
C VAL A 85 16.12 -5.95 31.34
N ASP A 86 16.93 -7.01 31.32
CA ASP A 86 18.37 -6.95 31.09
C ASP A 86 19.14 -5.95 32.00
N GLY A 87 18.70 -5.83 33.24
CA GLY A 87 19.30 -4.93 34.22
C GLY A 87 18.78 -3.49 34.20
N THR A 88 17.89 -3.16 33.29
CA THR A 88 17.19 -1.88 33.23
C THR A 88 15.79 -2.02 33.84
N LEU A 89 15.44 -1.14 34.78
CA LEU A 89 14.11 -1.10 35.36
C LEU A 89 13.18 -0.28 34.47
N TRP A 90 12.08 -0.89 34.06
CA TRP A 90 11.02 -0.29 33.26
C TRP A 90 9.77 -0.09 34.11
N GLY A 91 9.28 1.14 34.14
CA GLY A 91 8.02 1.51 34.79
C GLY A 91 6.89 1.63 33.76
N GLU A 92 5.68 1.40 34.22
CA GLU A 92 4.46 1.51 33.41
C GLU A 92 3.76 2.85 33.70
N ALA A 93 3.29 3.54 32.68
CA ALA A 93 2.40 4.69 32.79
C ALA A 93 1.15 4.48 31.95
N SER A 94 0.00 4.88 32.51
CA SER A 94 -1.28 4.81 31.83
C SER A 94 -1.71 6.19 31.35
N PHE A 95 -2.19 6.26 30.11
CA PHE A 95 -2.74 7.48 29.53
C PHE A 95 -4.17 7.27 29.04
N HIS A 96 -4.94 8.35 29.04
CA HIS A 96 -6.32 8.37 28.58
C HIS A 96 -6.42 9.12 27.27
N ILE A 97 -6.78 8.41 26.19
CA ILE A 97 -7.07 8.98 24.89
C ILE A 97 -8.49 9.50 24.88
N PRO A 98 -8.70 10.79 24.59
CA PRO A 98 -10.03 11.39 24.63
C PRO A 98 -10.95 10.85 23.52
N GLY A 99 -12.23 10.68 23.82
CA GLY A 99 -13.22 10.15 22.88
C GLY A 99 -13.71 11.19 21.84
N ASP A 100 -13.34 12.46 21.97
CA ASP A 100 -13.75 13.54 21.07
C ASP A 100 -12.78 13.77 19.89
N LEU A 101 -11.86 12.83 19.65
CA LEU A 101 -10.96 12.91 18.50
C LEU A 101 -11.74 12.72 17.19
N PRO A 102 -11.33 13.42 16.12
CA PRO A 102 -11.86 13.15 14.78
C PRO A 102 -11.48 11.74 14.31
N MET A 103 -12.29 11.19 13.42
CA MET A 103 -11.91 9.95 12.71
C MET A 103 -10.67 10.22 11.88
N GLY A 104 -9.76 9.23 11.80
CA GLY A 104 -8.55 9.35 10.98
C GLY A 104 -7.39 8.52 11.52
N TYR A 105 -6.24 8.72 10.88
CA TYR A 105 -4.96 8.08 11.20
C TYR A 105 -4.04 9.10 11.85
N HIS A 106 -4.04 9.10 13.16
CA HIS A 106 -3.22 10.00 13.99
C HIS A 106 -1.97 9.28 14.47
N GLU A 107 -1.07 9.99 15.15
CA GLU A 107 0.07 9.42 15.86
C GLU A 107 -0.03 9.69 17.36
N LEU A 108 0.13 8.65 18.17
CA LEU A 108 0.39 8.78 19.61
C LEU A 108 1.91 8.89 19.81
N VAL A 109 2.33 9.97 20.38
CA VAL A 109 3.73 10.30 20.64
C VAL A 109 4.02 10.22 22.12
N LEU A 110 5.11 9.55 22.50
CA LEU A 110 5.65 9.45 23.86
C LEU A 110 7.06 10.02 23.90
N GLU A 111 7.33 10.87 24.87
CA GLU A 111 8.66 11.42 25.13
C GLU A 111 9.05 11.17 26.57
N SER A 112 10.26 10.63 26.79
CA SER A 112 10.85 10.45 28.13
C SER A 112 12.36 10.55 28.07
N GLY A 113 12.98 10.98 29.17
CA GLY A 113 14.41 11.25 29.24
C GLY A 113 15.30 10.05 28.93
N GLY A 114 14.94 8.86 29.40
CA GLY A 114 15.73 7.65 29.22
C GLY A 114 15.56 6.96 27.86
N ILE A 115 14.41 7.13 27.21
CA ILE A 115 14.08 6.44 25.95
C ILE A 115 13.98 7.36 24.73
N GLY A 116 13.93 8.68 24.92
CA GLY A 116 13.74 9.66 23.84
C GLY A 116 12.30 9.75 23.34
N LYS A 117 12.13 10.07 22.05
CA LYS A 117 10.82 10.22 21.40
C LYS A 117 10.47 8.93 20.64
N HIS A 118 9.27 8.40 20.90
CA HIS A 118 8.66 7.27 20.22
C HIS A 118 7.28 7.66 19.70
N ALA A 119 6.82 7.04 18.61
CA ALA A 119 5.49 7.26 18.06
C ALA A 119 4.88 5.93 17.59
N CYS A 120 3.56 5.81 17.70
CA CYS A 120 2.81 4.70 17.11
C CYS A 120 1.51 5.19 16.46
N PRO A 121 0.98 4.49 15.45
CA PRO A 121 -0.30 4.82 14.85
C PRO A 121 -1.44 4.81 15.89
N LEU A 122 -2.26 5.85 15.89
CA LEU A 122 -3.52 5.95 16.62
C LEU A 122 -4.66 6.08 15.62
N ILE A 123 -5.46 5.04 15.47
CA ILE A 123 -6.55 4.99 14.50
C ILE A 123 -7.88 5.22 15.20
N ILE A 124 -8.57 6.31 14.85
CA ILE A 124 -9.93 6.59 15.32
C ILE A 124 -10.92 6.13 14.24
N THR A 125 -11.63 5.04 14.55
CA THR A 125 -12.58 4.42 13.61
C THR A 125 -13.98 4.98 13.77
N PRO A 126 -14.84 4.91 12.75
CA PRO A 126 -16.27 5.11 12.94
C PRO A 126 -16.83 4.05 13.89
N ALA A 127 -17.85 4.40 14.65
CA ALA A 127 -18.55 3.45 15.54
C ALA A 127 -19.27 2.35 14.74
N ARG A 128 -19.65 2.65 13.50
CA ARG A 128 -20.33 1.74 12.57
C ARG A 128 -19.96 2.13 11.13
N LEU A 129 -19.75 1.14 10.29
CA LEU A 129 -19.69 1.36 8.85
C LEU A 129 -21.11 1.56 8.31
N SER A 130 -21.34 2.68 7.64
CA SER A 130 -22.65 3.04 7.08
C SER A 130 -22.67 3.12 5.55
N THR A 131 -21.51 2.87 4.91
CA THR A 131 -21.33 3.00 3.46
C THR A 131 -22.25 2.12 2.62
N ALA A 132 -22.75 1.02 3.20
CA ALA A 132 -23.69 0.11 2.53
C ALA A 132 -25.17 0.42 2.80
N ASP A 133 -25.51 1.34 3.71
CA ASP A 133 -26.88 1.60 4.13
C ASP A 133 -27.75 2.09 2.96
N GLU A 134 -27.20 2.86 2.03
CA GLU A 134 -27.89 3.34 0.83
C GLU A 134 -28.28 2.23 -0.17
N PHE A 135 -27.63 1.05 -0.07
CA PHE A 135 -27.91 -0.10 -0.93
C PHE A 135 -28.93 -1.08 -0.32
N VAL A 136 -29.31 -0.92 0.95
CA VAL A 136 -30.25 -1.82 1.64
C VAL A 136 -31.66 -1.75 1.04
N GLU A 137 -32.11 -0.55 0.66
CA GLU A 137 -33.45 -0.34 0.10
C GLU A 137 -33.58 -0.85 -1.34
N ARG A 138 -32.48 -0.81 -2.10
CA ARG A 138 -32.41 -1.30 -3.48
C ARG A 138 -31.18 -2.19 -3.64
N PRO A 139 -31.36 -3.51 -3.79
CA PRO A 139 -30.27 -4.44 -4.05
C PRO A 139 -29.42 -4.00 -5.24
N ILE A 140 -28.11 -4.20 -5.14
CA ILE A 140 -27.17 -3.97 -6.23
C ILE A 140 -26.76 -5.30 -6.86
N SER A 141 -26.45 -5.27 -8.16
CA SER A 141 -25.93 -6.41 -8.90
C SER A 141 -24.71 -6.00 -9.71
N GLY A 142 -23.77 -6.91 -9.91
CA GLY A 142 -22.54 -6.61 -10.64
C GLY A 142 -22.04 -7.79 -11.45
N VAL A 143 -21.00 -7.52 -12.21
CA VAL A 143 -20.27 -8.50 -13.00
C VAL A 143 -18.87 -8.66 -12.41
N MET A 144 -18.33 -9.86 -12.42
CA MET A 144 -16.93 -10.13 -12.07
C MET A 144 -16.15 -10.44 -13.36
N ALA A 145 -14.97 -9.85 -13.47
CA ALA A 145 -14.05 -10.10 -14.57
C ALA A 145 -12.60 -10.24 -14.07
N GLN A 146 -11.82 -11.04 -14.77
CA GLN A 146 -10.37 -11.08 -14.57
C GLN A 146 -9.74 -10.06 -15.53
N LEU A 147 -9.30 -8.89 -15.02
CA LEU A 147 -8.83 -7.79 -15.86
C LEU A 147 -7.75 -8.24 -16.85
N TYR A 148 -6.79 -9.05 -16.40
CA TYR A 148 -5.72 -9.52 -17.28
C TYR A 148 -6.22 -10.29 -18.52
N SER A 149 -7.43 -10.83 -18.52
CA SER A 149 -8.04 -11.52 -19.67
C SER A 149 -9.04 -10.67 -20.45
N VAL A 150 -9.37 -9.48 -19.99
CA VAL A 150 -10.22 -8.51 -20.70
C VAL A 150 -9.35 -7.75 -21.71
N ARG A 151 -9.47 -8.09 -22.98
CA ARG A 151 -8.66 -7.52 -24.05
C ARG A 151 -9.53 -6.81 -25.09
N SER A 152 -9.07 -5.65 -25.54
CA SER A 152 -9.62 -4.89 -26.65
C SER A 152 -8.66 -4.87 -27.83
N GLU A 153 -8.99 -4.11 -28.87
CA GLU A 153 -8.07 -3.90 -30.01
C GLU A 153 -6.85 -3.04 -29.64
N SER A 154 -6.92 -2.27 -28.54
CA SER A 154 -5.83 -1.39 -28.09
C SER A 154 -4.91 -2.04 -27.05
N SER A 155 -5.33 -3.14 -26.42
CA SER A 155 -4.53 -3.82 -25.38
C SER A 155 -3.20 -4.37 -25.92
N TRP A 156 -2.19 -4.44 -25.06
CA TRP A 156 -0.89 -5.03 -25.37
C TRP A 156 -0.83 -6.53 -25.00
N GLY A 157 -1.82 -7.34 -25.44
CA GLY A 157 -1.90 -8.76 -25.13
C GLY A 157 -2.42 -9.08 -23.72
N ILE A 158 -2.65 -8.09 -22.89
CA ILE A 158 -3.21 -8.18 -21.54
C ILE A 158 -4.17 -7.02 -21.32
N GLY A 159 -5.24 -7.24 -20.55
CA GLY A 159 -6.15 -6.15 -20.18
C GLY A 159 -5.51 -5.12 -19.26
N ASP A 160 -5.87 -3.87 -19.45
CA ASP A 160 -5.32 -2.71 -18.76
C ASP A 160 -6.40 -1.75 -18.22
N PHE A 161 -6.01 -0.60 -17.66
CA PHE A 161 -6.96 0.35 -17.07
C PHE A 161 -7.88 1.03 -18.09
N GLN A 162 -7.45 1.14 -19.36
CA GLN A 162 -8.33 1.62 -20.43
C GLN A 162 -9.42 0.59 -20.74
N ASP A 163 -9.04 -0.69 -20.82
CA ASP A 163 -9.97 -1.81 -21.00
C ASP A 163 -10.95 -1.90 -19.83
N LEU A 164 -10.46 -1.69 -18.60
CA LEU A 164 -11.28 -1.67 -17.38
C LEU A 164 -12.38 -0.60 -17.46
N GLY A 165 -12.02 0.64 -17.81
CA GLY A 165 -12.96 1.73 -17.96
C GLY A 165 -13.97 1.46 -19.09
N GLN A 166 -13.52 0.95 -20.23
CA GLN A 166 -14.38 0.63 -21.36
C GLN A 166 -15.37 -0.51 -21.07
N LEU A 167 -14.90 -1.55 -20.34
CA LEU A 167 -15.75 -2.63 -19.89
C LEU A 167 -16.83 -2.12 -18.93
N ALA A 168 -16.44 -1.27 -17.96
CA ALA A 168 -17.37 -0.67 -17.02
C ALA A 168 -18.45 0.17 -17.73
N GLU A 169 -18.07 1.03 -18.68
CA GLU A 169 -19.03 1.79 -19.51
C GLU A 169 -20.01 0.87 -20.25
N THR A 170 -19.49 -0.23 -20.81
CA THR A 170 -20.33 -1.20 -21.56
C THR A 170 -21.33 -1.91 -20.65
N LEU A 171 -20.94 -2.20 -19.40
CA LEU A 171 -21.76 -2.92 -18.43
C LEU A 171 -22.72 -2.01 -17.63
N ALA A 172 -22.46 -0.71 -17.56
CA ALA A 172 -23.21 0.24 -16.72
C ALA A 172 -24.73 0.20 -16.91
N PRO A 173 -25.31 -0.03 -18.12
CA PRO A 173 -26.75 -0.18 -18.29
C PRO A 173 -27.36 -1.41 -17.58
N HIS A 174 -26.52 -2.38 -17.18
CA HIS A 174 -26.94 -3.70 -16.69
C HIS A 174 -26.38 -4.07 -15.32
N ALA A 175 -25.40 -3.31 -14.81
CA ALA A 175 -24.69 -3.62 -13.59
C ALA A 175 -24.43 -2.37 -12.75
N ASP A 176 -24.53 -2.50 -11.44
CA ASP A 176 -24.22 -1.42 -10.49
C ASP A 176 -22.72 -1.35 -10.17
N PHE A 177 -21.98 -2.45 -10.40
CA PHE A 177 -20.54 -2.51 -10.18
C PHE A 177 -19.85 -3.54 -11.09
N LEU A 178 -18.54 -3.36 -11.26
CA LEU A 178 -17.62 -4.30 -11.87
C LEU A 178 -16.55 -4.73 -10.87
N LEU A 179 -16.59 -5.99 -10.43
CA LEU A 179 -15.55 -6.58 -9.56
C LEU A 179 -14.41 -7.13 -10.42
N VAL A 180 -13.18 -6.77 -10.08
CA VAL A 180 -11.98 -7.30 -10.75
C VAL A 180 -11.03 -7.99 -9.78
N ASN A 181 -10.18 -8.87 -10.31
CA ASN A 181 -9.10 -9.50 -9.56
C ASN A 181 -8.24 -8.50 -8.81
N PRO A 182 -7.43 -8.91 -7.82
CA PRO A 182 -6.49 -8.02 -7.16
C PRO A 182 -5.58 -7.30 -8.17
N LEU A 183 -5.49 -5.97 -8.05
CA LEU A 183 -4.65 -5.11 -8.88
C LEU A 183 -3.32 -4.75 -8.19
N HIS A 184 -3.03 -5.43 -7.10
CA HIS A 184 -1.91 -5.13 -6.21
C HIS A 184 -0.54 -5.29 -6.88
N ALA A 185 0.44 -4.52 -6.39
CA ALA A 185 1.80 -4.55 -6.89
C ALA A 185 2.45 -5.92 -6.70
N ALA A 186 2.96 -6.45 -7.79
CA ALA A 186 3.79 -7.64 -7.84
C ALA A 186 5.29 -7.25 -7.84
N GLU A 187 6.16 -8.19 -8.21
CA GLU A 187 7.58 -7.92 -8.41
C GLU A 187 7.80 -6.77 -9.39
N PRO A 188 8.78 -5.86 -9.11
CA PRO A 188 9.00 -4.68 -9.96
C PRO A 188 9.62 -4.97 -11.31
N LEU A 189 10.10 -6.19 -11.50
CA LEU A 189 10.75 -6.69 -12.72
C LEU A 189 10.32 -8.14 -12.98
N PRO A 190 10.36 -8.62 -14.22
CA PRO A 190 10.20 -10.04 -14.53
C PRO A 190 11.27 -10.92 -13.82
N PRO A 191 10.92 -12.19 -13.51
CA PRO A 191 9.67 -12.86 -13.84
C PRO A 191 8.50 -12.39 -12.95
N VAL A 192 7.33 -12.23 -13.57
CA VAL A 192 6.09 -11.80 -12.90
C VAL A 192 5.23 -13.02 -12.59
N GLU A 193 4.75 -13.12 -11.36
CA GLU A 193 3.80 -14.17 -10.96
C GLU A 193 2.54 -14.15 -11.84
N ASP A 194 2.10 -15.34 -12.27
CA ASP A 194 0.87 -15.50 -13.07
C ASP A 194 -0.38 -15.16 -12.28
N SER A 195 -0.35 -15.42 -10.98
CA SER A 195 -1.47 -15.22 -10.09
C SER A 195 -1.41 -13.85 -9.40
N PRO A 196 -2.45 -13.01 -9.49
CA PRO A 196 -2.50 -11.75 -8.78
C PRO A 196 -2.78 -11.89 -7.28
N TYR A 197 -2.92 -13.11 -6.75
CA TYR A 197 -3.32 -13.37 -5.38
C TYR A 197 -2.16 -13.50 -4.38
N LEU A 198 -0.90 -13.40 -4.86
CA LEU A 198 0.30 -13.30 -4.02
C LEU A 198 1.12 -12.06 -4.40
N PRO A 199 0.59 -10.85 -4.13
CA PRO A 199 1.31 -9.61 -4.44
C PRO A 199 2.47 -9.39 -3.45
N THR A 200 3.43 -8.57 -3.84
CA THR A 200 4.48 -8.07 -2.95
C THR A 200 3.88 -7.16 -1.87
N THR A 201 2.92 -6.35 -2.23
CA THR A 201 2.18 -5.50 -1.28
C THR A 201 0.75 -5.25 -1.75
N ARG A 202 -0.18 -5.13 -0.80
CA ARG A 202 -1.58 -4.79 -1.07
C ARG A 202 -1.84 -3.28 -1.14
N ARG A 203 -0.86 -2.47 -0.79
CA ARG A 203 -1.02 -1.01 -0.71
C ARG A 203 -0.87 -0.33 -2.07
N PHE A 204 -0.03 -0.89 -2.94
CA PHE A 204 0.31 -0.31 -4.23
C PHE A 204 -0.21 -1.16 -5.38
N ILE A 205 -0.15 -0.60 -6.59
CA ILE A 205 -0.79 -1.14 -7.79
C ILE A 205 0.27 -1.70 -8.75
N ASN A 206 -0.08 -2.75 -9.48
CA ASN A 206 0.80 -3.37 -10.47
C ASN A 206 0.86 -2.53 -11.76
N PRO A 207 2.04 -1.97 -12.11
CA PRO A 207 2.20 -1.16 -13.32
C PRO A 207 1.98 -1.92 -14.63
N LEU A 208 1.92 -3.25 -14.59
CA LEU A 208 1.56 -4.08 -15.75
C LEU A 208 0.21 -3.67 -16.35
N TYR A 209 -0.73 -3.17 -15.52
CA TYR A 209 -2.06 -2.71 -15.95
C TYR A 209 -2.08 -1.29 -16.53
N LEU A 210 -0.97 -0.58 -16.60
CA LEU A 210 -0.91 0.74 -17.25
C LEU A 210 -1.22 0.62 -18.75
N HIS A 211 -2.08 1.50 -19.26
CA HIS A 211 -2.27 1.74 -20.69
C HIS A 211 -1.31 2.83 -21.15
N ILE A 212 -0.34 2.47 -21.95
CA ILE A 212 0.80 3.35 -22.32
C ILE A 212 0.31 4.57 -23.09
N GLU A 213 -0.59 4.39 -24.06
CA GLU A 213 -1.07 5.46 -24.94
C GLU A 213 -1.93 6.50 -24.22
N SER A 214 -2.42 6.19 -23.02
CA SER A 214 -3.14 7.14 -22.18
C SER A 214 -2.23 8.05 -21.35
N ILE A 215 -0.91 7.79 -21.32
CA ILE A 215 0.05 8.59 -20.56
C ILE A 215 0.30 9.91 -21.31
N PRO A 216 -0.01 11.09 -20.69
CA PRO A 216 0.13 12.38 -21.36
C PRO A 216 1.54 12.68 -21.85
N GLU A 217 2.55 12.20 -21.14
CA GLU A 217 3.96 12.38 -21.45
C GLU A 217 4.37 11.75 -22.79
N LEU A 218 3.61 10.79 -23.30
CA LEU A 218 3.87 10.18 -24.62
C LEU A 218 3.92 11.22 -25.75
N LYS A 219 3.10 12.27 -25.66
CA LYS A 219 3.05 13.36 -26.63
C LYS A 219 4.26 14.29 -26.58
N LEU A 220 5.08 14.19 -25.54
CA LEU A 220 6.30 14.98 -25.36
C LEU A 220 7.51 14.30 -26.01
N LEU A 221 7.41 13.02 -26.34
CA LEU A 221 8.48 12.30 -27.03
C LEU A 221 8.69 12.87 -28.43
N PRO A 222 9.93 12.85 -28.95
CA PRO A 222 10.21 13.04 -30.37
C PRO A 222 9.36 12.11 -31.24
N GLU A 223 9.06 12.53 -32.45
CA GLU A 223 8.14 11.80 -33.35
C GLU A 223 8.64 10.39 -33.68
N ASP A 224 9.95 10.24 -33.88
CA ASP A 224 10.60 8.93 -34.08
C ASP A 224 10.39 7.97 -32.90
N LEU A 225 10.53 8.44 -31.66
CA LEU A 225 10.25 7.60 -30.49
C LEU A 225 8.74 7.32 -30.31
N GLN A 226 7.86 8.26 -30.70
CA GLN A 226 6.42 7.96 -30.72
C GLN A 226 6.07 6.90 -31.77
N ASP A 227 6.78 6.88 -32.92
CA ASP A 227 6.64 5.87 -33.94
C ASP A 227 7.12 4.50 -33.44
N ASP A 228 8.28 4.45 -32.78
CA ASP A 228 8.80 3.22 -32.15
C ASP A 228 7.81 2.63 -31.13
N VAL A 229 7.18 3.48 -30.29
CA VAL A 229 6.14 3.03 -29.35
C VAL A 229 4.92 2.50 -30.09
N ARG A 230 4.51 3.13 -31.20
CA ARG A 230 3.38 2.66 -32.02
C ARG A 230 3.66 1.30 -32.69
N GLU A 231 4.87 1.11 -33.20
CA GLU A 231 5.29 -0.17 -33.80
C GLU A 231 5.30 -1.27 -32.74
N LEU A 232 5.88 -0.99 -31.56
CA LEU A 232 5.89 -1.92 -30.44
C LEU A 232 4.46 -2.28 -29.99
N ALA A 233 3.59 -1.28 -29.86
CA ALA A 233 2.18 -1.50 -29.50
C ALA A 233 1.47 -2.43 -30.50
N GLU A 234 1.72 -2.24 -31.82
CA GLU A 234 1.10 -3.06 -32.85
C GLU A 234 1.58 -4.53 -32.79
N GLU A 235 2.85 -4.77 -32.46
CA GLU A 235 3.36 -6.12 -32.23
C GLU A 235 2.59 -6.83 -31.10
N PHE A 236 2.39 -6.15 -29.97
CA PHE A 236 1.68 -6.73 -28.82
C PHE A 236 0.17 -6.85 -29.06
N ARG A 237 -0.45 -5.97 -29.85
CA ARG A 237 -1.87 -6.05 -30.22
C ARG A 237 -2.20 -7.33 -31.01
N GLN A 238 -1.27 -7.86 -31.79
CA GLN A 238 -1.45 -9.13 -32.49
C GLN A 238 -1.71 -10.28 -31.52
N ARG A 239 -1.22 -10.18 -30.27
CA ARG A 239 -1.42 -11.19 -29.23
C ARG A 239 -2.83 -11.16 -28.64
N ASN A 240 -3.64 -10.12 -28.84
CA ASN A 240 -4.99 -9.98 -28.29
C ASN A 240 -5.95 -11.09 -28.76
N ARG A 241 -5.68 -11.70 -29.90
CA ARG A 241 -6.48 -12.79 -30.48
C ARG A 241 -5.86 -14.18 -30.28
N SER A 242 -4.71 -14.27 -29.62
CA SER A 242 -4.08 -15.55 -29.31
C SER A 242 -4.86 -16.29 -28.23
N ALA A 243 -4.98 -17.61 -28.37
CA ALA A 243 -5.48 -18.51 -27.35
C ALA A 243 -4.37 -19.07 -26.45
N GLU A 244 -3.14 -18.65 -26.66
CA GLU A 244 -1.98 -19.02 -25.85
C GLU A 244 -2.01 -18.30 -24.48
N GLU A 245 -1.19 -18.79 -23.58
CA GLU A 245 -0.99 -18.16 -22.27
C GLU A 245 -0.50 -16.72 -22.42
N ILE A 246 -0.87 -15.86 -21.46
CA ILE A 246 -0.46 -14.46 -21.44
C ILE A 246 1.01 -14.41 -21.01
N ASP A 247 1.87 -14.01 -21.91
CA ASP A 247 3.29 -13.79 -21.67
C ASP A 247 3.49 -12.43 -20.94
N ARG A 248 3.27 -12.46 -19.62
CA ARG A 248 3.34 -11.27 -18.76
C ARG A 248 4.72 -10.67 -18.72
N ASP A 249 5.75 -11.51 -18.74
CA ASP A 249 7.15 -11.06 -18.65
C ASP A 249 7.52 -10.17 -19.83
N THR A 250 7.32 -10.67 -21.05
CA THR A 250 7.64 -9.92 -22.28
C THR A 250 6.79 -8.64 -22.39
N ILE A 251 5.50 -8.70 -22.00
CA ILE A 251 4.63 -7.51 -22.00
C ILE A 251 5.13 -6.49 -21.00
N PHE A 252 5.50 -6.91 -19.80
CA PHE A 252 5.94 -6.00 -18.74
C PHE A 252 7.30 -5.38 -19.06
N GLU A 253 8.24 -6.15 -19.59
CA GLU A 253 9.53 -5.63 -20.08
C GLU A 253 9.33 -4.53 -21.13
N ALA A 254 8.47 -4.76 -22.13
CA ALA A 254 8.17 -3.79 -23.16
C ALA A 254 7.54 -2.52 -22.57
N LYS A 255 6.56 -2.64 -21.68
CA LYS A 255 5.96 -1.49 -21.00
C LYS A 255 6.98 -0.73 -20.16
N LEU A 256 7.82 -1.43 -19.37
CA LEU A 256 8.86 -0.80 -18.56
C LEU A 256 9.88 -0.04 -19.41
N GLN A 257 10.26 -0.58 -20.58
CA GLN A 257 11.14 0.12 -21.51
C GLN A 257 10.56 1.47 -21.92
N VAL A 258 9.31 1.49 -22.38
CA VAL A 258 8.62 2.73 -22.78
C VAL A 258 8.45 3.68 -21.59
N LEU A 259 8.06 3.16 -20.42
CA LEU A 259 7.87 3.97 -19.20
C LEU A 259 9.18 4.64 -18.75
N ARG A 260 10.33 3.97 -18.89
CA ARG A 260 11.64 4.57 -18.61
C ARG A 260 11.99 5.70 -19.58
N GLU A 261 11.67 5.54 -20.86
CA GLU A 261 11.84 6.62 -21.83
C GLU A 261 10.95 7.82 -21.50
N LEU A 262 9.65 7.58 -21.23
CA LEU A 262 8.72 8.64 -20.84
C LEU A 262 9.18 9.41 -19.59
N PHE A 263 9.69 8.71 -18.59
CA PHE A 263 10.17 9.33 -17.34
C PHE A 263 11.39 10.25 -17.54
N ASN A 264 12.19 10.04 -18.59
CA ASN A 264 13.33 10.88 -18.91
C ASN A 264 12.96 12.24 -19.52
N TYR A 265 11.72 12.40 -19.99
CA TYR A 265 11.24 13.66 -20.54
C TYR A 265 10.59 14.51 -19.46
N GLN A 266 10.89 15.80 -19.52
CA GLN A 266 10.43 16.71 -18.48
C GLN A 266 8.91 16.93 -18.60
N PRO A 267 8.12 16.61 -17.57
CA PRO A 267 6.69 16.84 -17.60
C PRO A 267 6.35 18.34 -17.60
N SER A 268 5.10 18.69 -17.90
CA SER A 268 4.65 20.05 -17.67
C SER A 268 4.70 20.42 -16.19
N PRO A 269 4.80 21.74 -15.85
CA PRO A 269 4.79 22.16 -14.43
C PRO A 269 3.57 21.63 -13.65
N GLU A 270 2.41 21.58 -14.29
CA GLU A 270 1.16 21.09 -13.67
C GLU A 270 1.24 19.58 -13.38
N ARG A 271 1.86 18.80 -14.28
CA ARG A 271 2.07 17.36 -14.09
C ARG A 271 3.06 17.09 -12.98
N GLU A 272 4.15 17.86 -12.96
CA GLU A 272 5.15 17.77 -11.89
C GLU A 272 4.53 18.10 -10.52
N GLU A 273 3.73 19.16 -10.45
CA GLU A 273 3.03 19.55 -9.21
C GLU A 273 2.03 18.48 -8.75
N ALA A 274 1.28 17.86 -9.68
CA ALA A 274 0.36 16.77 -9.39
C ALA A 274 1.11 15.55 -8.83
N PHE A 275 2.21 15.16 -9.44
CA PHE A 275 3.04 14.06 -8.95
C PHE A 275 3.64 14.35 -7.56
N VAL A 276 4.17 15.55 -7.33
CA VAL A 276 4.74 15.94 -6.03
C VAL A 276 3.66 15.94 -4.94
N ARG A 277 2.45 16.38 -5.26
CA ARG A 277 1.30 16.33 -4.34
C ARG A 277 0.96 14.89 -3.99
N TYR A 278 0.77 14.01 -4.97
CA TYR A 278 0.53 12.58 -4.77
C TYR A 278 1.61 11.92 -3.89
N ALA A 279 2.89 12.16 -4.21
CA ALA A 279 3.99 11.59 -3.45
C ALA A 279 4.05 12.06 -1.99
N ARG A 280 3.61 13.30 -1.73
CA ARG A 280 3.50 13.84 -0.37
C ARG A 280 2.33 13.22 0.39
N GLU A 281 1.18 13.06 -0.26
CA GLU A 281 -0.03 12.46 0.32
C GLU A 281 0.18 10.99 0.67
N GLU A 282 0.82 10.21 -0.21
CA GLU A 282 1.20 8.82 0.04
C GLU A 282 2.33 8.66 1.08
N GLY A 283 3.16 9.67 1.23
CA GLY A 283 4.12 9.83 2.30
C GLY A 283 5.23 8.77 2.34
N ARG A 284 5.54 8.32 3.58
CA ARG A 284 6.66 7.41 3.82
C ARG A 284 6.44 6.04 3.14
N GLY A 285 5.21 5.52 3.15
CA GLY A 285 4.93 4.20 2.60
C GLY A 285 5.27 4.09 1.11
N LEU A 286 4.94 5.11 0.31
CA LEU A 286 5.30 5.16 -1.11
C LEU A 286 6.82 5.21 -1.29
N ARG A 287 7.52 6.02 -0.50
CA ARG A 287 8.97 6.14 -0.57
C ARG A 287 9.67 4.82 -0.25
N ASP A 288 9.25 4.16 0.83
CA ASP A 288 9.83 2.89 1.27
C ASP A 288 9.60 1.80 0.20
N PHE A 289 8.40 1.69 -0.37
CA PHE A 289 8.09 0.76 -1.45
C PHE A 289 8.88 1.07 -2.75
N ALA A 290 8.88 2.32 -3.18
CA ALA A 290 9.59 2.73 -4.39
C ALA A 290 11.12 2.54 -4.25
N TYR A 291 11.67 2.77 -3.05
CA TYR A 291 13.08 2.51 -2.77
C TYR A 291 13.40 1.02 -2.81
N TRP A 292 12.52 0.18 -2.24
CA TRP A 292 12.67 -1.28 -2.37
C TRP A 292 12.63 -1.73 -3.84
N CYS A 293 11.69 -1.24 -4.65
CA CYS A 293 11.67 -1.51 -6.09
C CYS A 293 12.98 -1.08 -6.78
N ALA A 294 13.49 0.10 -6.45
CA ALA A 294 14.74 0.61 -6.98
C ALA A 294 15.93 -0.28 -6.60
N GLN A 295 15.94 -0.85 -5.40
CA GLN A 295 16.99 -1.80 -4.97
C GLN A 295 16.94 -3.10 -5.77
N GLN A 296 15.73 -3.65 -6.05
CA GLN A 296 15.58 -4.84 -6.89
C GLN A 296 16.08 -4.59 -8.32
N ASP A 297 15.73 -3.44 -8.88
CA ASP A 297 16.16 -3.02 -10.21
C ASP A 297 17.69 -2.84 -10.29
N ALA A 298 18.28 -2.14 -9.32
CA ALA A 298 19.73 -1.97 -9.23
C ALA A 298 20.47 -3.31 -9.08
N ALA A 299 19.93 -4.24 -8.30
CA ALA A 299 20.50 -5.58 -8.13
C ALA A 299 20.46 -6.38 -9.45
N ALA A 300 19.35 -6.34 -10.20
CA ALA A 300 19.23 -6.96 -11.50
C ALA A 300 20.23 -6.40 -12.53
N GLN A 301 20.40 -5.08 -12.56
CA GLN A 301 21.38 -4.41 -13.43
C GLN A 301 22.83 -4.73 -13.04
N SER A 302 23.13 -4.88 -11.74
CA SER A 302 24.45 -5.22 -11.23
C SER A 302 24.95 -6.58 -11.67
N GLY A 303 24.04 -7.55 -11.81
CA GLY A 303 24.34 -8.88 -12.35
C GLY A 303 24.73 -8.86 -13.84
N GLN A 304 24.44 -7.78 -14.56
CA GLN A 304 24.66 -7.65 -16.02
C GLN A 304 25.87 -6.78 -16.43
N ARG A 305 26.80 -6.41 -15.52
CA ARG A 305 27.95 -5.50 -15.68
C ARG A 305 27.59 -4.00 -15.54
N HIS A 306 28.18 -3.35 -14.53
CA HIS A 306 28.26 -1.92 -14.23
C HIS A 306 27.16 -1.35 -13.31
N ALA A 307 27.18 -1.77 -12.05
CA ALA A 307 26.43 -1.08 -10.98
C ALA A 307 27.12 0.17 -10.41
N GLU A 308 28.28 0.53 -10.92
CA GLU A 308 28.96 1.76 -10.50
C GLU A 308 28.29 2.97 -11.18
N GLY A 309 27.47 3.73 -10.40
CA GLY A 309 26.91 5.00 -10.84
C GLY A 309 25.39 5.04 -11.02
N LEU A 310 24.64 4.03 -10.58
CA LEU A 310 23.16 4.09 -10.58
C LEU A 310 22.68 5.16 -9.60
N ASP A 311 21.87 6.10 -10.11
CA ASP A 311 21.21 7.12 -9.31
C ASP A 311 19.99 6.53 -8.62
N MET A 312 20.16 6.11 -7.36
CA MET A 312 19.10 5.50 -6.54
C MET A 312 17.93 6.47 -6.30
N ASP A 313 18.20 7.77 -6.20
CA ASP A 313 17.14 8.77 -6.02
C ASP A 313 16.28 8.86 -7.29
N LYS A 314 16.92 8.84 -8.48
CA LYS A 314 16.21 8.82 -9.76
C LYS A 314 15.39 7.54 -9.93
N LEU A 315 15.92 6.38 -9.58
CA LEU A 315 15.19 5.10 -9.63
C LEU A 315 14.00 5.10 -8.65
N THR A 316 14.21 5.53 -7.42
CA THR A 316 13.12 5.64 -6.43
C THR A 316 12.02 6.58 -6.92
N ARG A 317 12.40 7.71 -7.51
CA ARG A 317 11.45 8.65 -8.12
C ARG A 317 10.69 8.02 -9.30
N PHE A 318 11.35 7.22 -10.14
CA PHE A 318 10.71 6.48 -11.24
C PHE A 318 9.63 5.52 -10.72
N TYR A 319 9.94 4.70 -9.72
CA TYR A 319 8.96 3.78 -9.15
C TYR A 319 7.82 4.50 -8.41
N SER A 320 8.07 5.65 -7.80
CA SER A 320 7.02 6.50 -7.24
C SER A 320 6.12 7.07 -8.34
N TRP A 321 6.69 7.47 -9.48
CA TRP A 321 5.95 7.99 -10.64
C TRP A 321 5.10 6.90 -11.31
N LEU A 322 5.56 5.64 -11.36
CA LEU A 322 4.71 4.52 -11.82
C LEU A 322 3.44 4.37 -10.98
N GLN A 323 3.54 4.52 -9.67
CA GLN A 323 2.37 4.47 -8.79
C GLN A 323 1.43 5.66 -9.01
N PHE A 324 1.96 6.85 -9.23
CA PHE A 324 1.17 8.02 -9.62
C PHE A 324 0.37 7.78 -10.91
N LEU A 325 0.98 7.19 -11.94
CA LEU A 325 0.28 6.84 -13.18
C LEU A 325 -0.80 5.78 -12.95
N CYS A 326 -0.53 4.78 -12.11
CA CYS A 326 -1.50 3.76 -11.75
C CYS A 326 -2.72 4.36 -11.06
N ASP A 327 -2.50 5.25 -10.10
CA ASP A 327 -3.56 5.95 -9.37
C ASP A 327 -4.43 6.79 -10.31
N GLU A 328 -3.81 7.59 -11.19
CA GLU A 328 -4.55 8.39 -12.17
C GLU A 328 -5.42 7.54 -13.11
N GLN A 329 -4.86 6.47 -13.66
CA GLN A 329 -5.59 5.65 -14.63
C GLN A 329 -6.69 4.84 -13.97
N LEU A 330 -6.47 4.32 -12.76
CA LEU A 330 -7.51 3.61 -12.00
C LEU A 330 -8.62 4.57 -11.56
N ALA A 331 -8.28 5.77 -11.09
CA ALA A 331 -9.25 6.81 -10.75
C ALA A 331 -10.08 7.23 -11.98
N ALA A 332 -9.43 7.37 -13.15
CA ALA A 332 -10.13 7.67 -14.40
C ALA A 332 -11.08 6.54 -14.82
N ALA A 333 -10.68 5.28 -14.65
CA ALA A 333 -11.56 4.14 -14.93
C ALA A 333 -12.78 4.10 -13.98
N GLN A 334 -12.58 4.36 -12.69
CA GLN A 334 -13.66 4.51 -11.71
C GLN A 334 -14.61 5.65 -12.09
N GLN A 335 -14.08 6.81 -12.45
CA GLN A 335 -14.91 7.95 -12.84
C GLN A 335 -15.77 7.62 -14.07
N ARG A 336 -15.18 6.97 -15.08
CA ARG A 336 -15.93 6.50 -16.27
C ARG A 336 -17.07 5.55 -15.90
N ALA A 337 -16.85 4.63 -14.98
CA ALA A 337 -17.90 3.71 -14.50
C ALA A 337 -19.06 4.47 -13.84
N LEU A 338 -18.76 5.45 -13.00
CA LEU A 338 -19.78 6.28 -12.32
C LEU A 338 -20.51 7.19 -13.32
N ASP A 339 -19.82 7.84 -14.22
CA ASP A 339 -20.39 8.72 -15.26
C ASP A 339 -21.30 7.94 -16.22
N ALA A 340 -20.98 6.67 -16.48
CA ALA A 340 -21.84 5.77 -17.26
C ALA A 340 -23.08 5.28 -16.52
N GLY A 341 -23.18 5.52 -15.20
CA GLY A 341 -24.37 5.24 -14.39
C GLY A 341 -24.26 4.05 -13.45
N MET A 342 -23.08 3.44 -13.26
CA MET A 342 -22.88 2.47 -12.21
C MET A 342 -23.04 3.12 -10.84
N ARG A 343 -23.78 2.48 -9.92
CA ARG A 343 -24.03 3.04 -8.58
C ARG A 343 -22.81 2.95 -7.65
N LEU A 344 -21.98 1.93 -7.84
CA LEU A 344 -20.77 1.70 -7.04
C LEU A 344 -19.51 1.84 -7.90
N GLY A 345 -19.56 1.54 -9.19
CA GLY A 345 -18.44 1.57 -10.09
C GLY A 345 -17.54 0.34 -9.96
N LEU A 346 -16.24 0.54 -9.81
CA LEU A 346 -15.26 -0.54 -9.70
C LEU A 346 -15.15 -1.07 -8.28
N VAL A 347 -15.05 -2.37 -8.15
CA VAL A 347 -14.72 -3.07 -6.91
C VAL A 347 -13.47 -3.90 -7.17
N THR A 348 -12.41 -3.66 -6.40
CA THR A 348 -11.17 -4.41 -6.52
C THR A 348 -11.13 -5.51 -5.46
N ASP A 349 -10.81 -6.73 -5.86
CA ASP A 349 -10.59 -7.83 -4.92
C ASP A 349 -9.32 -7.58 -4.09
N LEU A 350 -9.33 -8.02 -2.84
CA LEU A 350 -8.21 -7.87 -1.92
C LEU A 350 -7.52 -9.23 -1.72
N ALA A 351 -6.27 -9.34 -2.11
CA ALA A 351 -5.48 -10.55 -1.85
C ALA A 351 -5.36 -10.80 -0.34
N VAL A 352 -5.60 -12.04 0.09
CA VAL A 352 -5.52 -12.41 1.51
C VAL A 352 -4.10 -12.38 2.02
N GLY A 353 -3.15 -12.93 1.25
CA GLY A 353 -1.74 -12.97 1.58
C GLY A 353 -0.90 -11.99 0.76
N VAL A 354 0.36 -11.93 1.11
CA VAL A 354 1.42 -11.27 0.33
C VAL A 354 2.58 -12.26 0.17
N HIS A 355 3.43 -12.03 -0.80
CA HIS A 355 4.65 -12.80 -0.98
C HIS A 355 5.54 -12.66 0.27
N PRO A 356 6.16 -13.75 0.79
CA PRO A 356 7.04 -13.72 1.98
C PRO A 356 8.23 -12.80 1.83
#